data_6ce519854dbaa4b9c98bb895328b4e05
#
_entry.id   6ce519854dbaa4b9c98bb895328b4e05
#
_cell.length_a   1.000
_cell.length_b   1.000
_cell.length_c   1.000
_cell.angle_alpha   90.00
_cell.angle_beta   90.00
_cell.angle_gamma   90.00
#
_symmetry.space_group_name_H-M   'P 1'
#
loop_
_entity.id
_entity.type
_entity.pdbx_description
1 polymer ?
#
loop_
_entity_poly.entity_id
_entity_poly.type
_entity_poly.pdbx_seq_one_letter_code
_entity_poly.pdbx_strand_id
1 'polypeptide(L)'
;ALGMRFTTVYGPGAREKMLIPKILKDDVDYINIDHSRDFIHIDDILSAIGTLIINPLPKKPKFVDIGTGTSNNLLDILSHLNMEVKDKRMGTIFERKDNKANIGTLTKMGWLPTINLLDYLKENYDN
;
A
#
# COMPACT_ATOMS: atom_id res chain seq x y z
N ALA A 1 -2.34 -8.23 -24.32
CA ALA A 1 -1.44 -7.92 -23.20
C ALA A 1 -2.24 -7.68 -21.93
N LEU A 2 -1.65 -8.07 -20.79
CA LEU A 2 -2.24 -7.86 -19.47
C LEU A 2 -1.56 -6.66 -18.81
N GLY A 3 -2.37 -5.68 -18.39
CA GLY A 3 -1.89 -4.55 -17.61
C GLY A 3 -1.88 -4.87 -16.13
N MET A 4 -0.96 -4.27 -15.39
CA MET A 4 -0.89 -4.38 -13.94
C MET A 4 -1.14 -3.00 -13.33
N ARG A 5 -2.00 -2.94 -12.31
CA ARG A 5 -2.27 -1.72 -11.56
C ARG A 5 -1.81 -1.91 -10.14
N PHE A 6 -0.83 -1.12 -9.73
CA PHE A 6 -0.27 -1.19 -8.38
C PHE A 6 -0.97 -0.21 -7.46
N THR A 7 -1.18 -0.62 -6.21
CA THR A 7 -1.59 0.30 -5.16
C THR A 7 -0.38 1.08 -4.65
N THR A 8 -0.32 1.43 -3.39
CA THR A 8 0.77 2.27 -2.86
C THR A 8 1.91 1.39 -2.36
N VAL A 9 3.05 1.46 -3.04
CA VAL A 9 4.21 0.59 -2.78
C VAL A 9 5.10 1.19 -1.70
N TYR A 10 5.59 0.34 -0.79
CA TYR A 10 6.57 0.75 0.21
C TYR A 10 7.64 -0.34 0.37
N GLY A 11 8.68 -0.03 1.13
CA GLY A 11 9.78 -0.94 1.39
C GLY A 11 11.12 -0.36 0.96
N PRO A 12 12.20 -1.14 1.04
CA PRO A 12 13.54 -0.66 0.67
C PRO A 12 13.57 -0.11 -0.76
N GLY A 13 14.22 1.03 -0.94
CA GLY A 13 14.32 1.70 -2.23
C GLY A 13 13.18 2.67 -2.54
N ALA A 14 12.22 2.84 -1.63
CA ALA A 14 11.13 3.80 -1.82
C ALA A 14 11.65 5.24 -1.81
N ARG A 15 10.97 6.11 -2.56
CA ARG A 15 11.33 7.53 -2.61
C ARG A 15 11.11 8.20 -1.25
N GLU A 16 12.06 9.04 -0.85
CA GLU A 16 12.01 9.73 0.44
C GLU A 16 10.78 10.62 0.63
N LYS A 17 10.20 11.10 -0.48
CA LYS A 17 9.01 11.95 -0.45
C LYS A 17 7.71 11.18 -0.20
N MET A 18 7.73 9.86 -0.26
CA MET A 18 6.55 9.02 -0.01
C MET A 18 6.27 8.95 1.49
N LEU A 19 4.99 8.65 1.83
CA LEU A 19 4.54 8.69 3.23
C LEU A 19 5.29 7.72 4.14
N ILE A 20 5.46 6.47 3.73
CA ILE A 20 6.08 5.46 4.61
C ILE A 20 7.53 5.83 4.97
N PRO A 21 8.40 6.20 4.01
CA PRO A 21 9.71 6.71 4.38
C PRO A 21 9.68 7.92 5.31
N LYS A 22 8.73 8.84 5.11
CA LYS A 22 8.58 10.00 6.00
C LYS A 22 8.18 9.60 7.41
N ILE A 23 7.29 8.62 7.54
CA ILE A 23 6.90 8.10 8.86
C ILE A 23 8.12 7.50 9.56
N LEU A 24 8.91 6.70 8.86
CA LEU A 24 10.08 6.04 9.45
C LEU A 24 11.15 7.04 9.88
N LYS A 25 11.22 8.21 9.25
CA LYS A 25 12.15 9.30 9.60
C LYS A 25 11.55 10.30 10.56
N ASP A 26 10.32 10.09 10.99
CA ASP A 26 9.57 11.02 11.84
C ASP A 26 9.49 12.43 11.22
N ASP A 27 9.27 12.48 9.91
CA ASP A 27 9.30 13.71 9.10
C ASP A 27 7.98 13.90 8.34
N VAL A 28 6.86 13.77 9.03
CA VAL A 28 5.53 13.94 8.44
C VAL A 28 5.03 15.35 8.75
N ASP A 29 4.93 16.19 7.72
CA ASP A 29 4.52 17.59 7.87
C ASP A 29 3.00 17.72 8.02
N TYR A 30 2.24 16.98 7.25
CA TYR A 30 0.79 17.00 7.29
C TYR A 30 0.22 15.63 6.93
N ILE A 31 -1.06 15.44 7.21
CA ILE A 31 -1.76 14.20 6.89
C ILE A 31 -3.20 14.52 6.42
N ASN A 32 -3.64 13.82 5.38
CA ASN A 32 -5.05 13.87 4.95
C ASN A 32 -5.84 12.84 5.74
N ILE A 33 -6.62 13.30 6.68
CA ILE A 33 -7.27 12.43 7.67
C ILE A 33 -8.42 11.60 7.10
N ASP A 34 -8.93 11.97 5.94
CA ASP A 34 -10.02 11.26 5.26
C ASP A 34 -9.52 10.31 4.17
N HIS A 35 -8.20 10.13 4.04
CA HIS A 35 -7.62 9.23 3.04
C HIS A 35 -7.25 7.89 3.63
N SER A 36 -7.53 6.84 2.86
CA SER A 36 -7.05 5.49 3.13
C SER A 36 -6.27 4.99 1.92
N ARG A 37 -5.28 4.14 2.15
CA ARG A 37 -4.48 3.57 1.07
C ARG A 37 -4.22 2.10 1.33
N ASP A 38 -4.21 1.34 0.25
CA ASP A 38 -3.75 -0.03 0.25
C ASP A 38 -2.24 0.00 0.04
N PHE A 39 -1.48 -0.20 1.11
CA PHE A 39 -0.02 -0.20 1.08
C PHE A 39 0.48 -1.62 0.90
N ILE A 40 1.25 -1.86 -0.16
CA ILE A 40 1.83 -3.17 -0.43
C ILE A 40 3.36 -3.08 -0.40
N HIS A 41 4.00 -4.02 0.31
CA HIS A 41 5.45 -4.10 0.36
C HIS A 41 6.01 -4.59 -0.98
N ILE A 42 7.19 -4.08 -1.34
CA ILE A 42 7.82 -4.44 -2.62
C ILE A 42 8.02 -5.95 -2.77
N ASP A 43 8.34 -6.67 -1.70
CA ASP A 43 8.53 -8.12 -1.76
C ASP A 43 7.23 -8.85 -2.11
N ASP A 44 6.09 -8.36 -1.63
CA ASP A 44 4.79 -8.91 -2.01
C ASP A 44 4.45 -8.63 -3.47
N ILE A 45 4.87 -7.47 -4.00
CA ILE A 45 4.74 -7.18 -5.43
C ILE A 45 5.54 -8.18 -6.25
N LEU A 46 6.78 -8.43 -5.86
CA LEU A 46 7.64 -9.37 -6.59
C LEU A 46 7.06 -10.78 -6.58
N SER A 47 6.50 -11.23 -5.45
CA SER A 47 5.85 -12.53 -5.39
C SER A 47 4.57 -12.57 -6.24
N ALA A 48 3.81 -11.48 -6.30
CA ALA A 48 2.62 -11.40 -7.14
C ALA A 48 3.00 -11.49 -8.62
N ILE A 49 4.02 -10.77 -9.05
CA ILE A 49 4.51 -10.83 -10.42
C ILE A 49 4.98 -12.25 -10.76
N GLY A 50 5.71 -12.89 -9.83
CA GLY A 50 6.12 -14.30 -10.00
C GLY A 50 4.92 -15.23 -10.21
N THR A 51 3.86 -15.02 -9.43
CA THR A 51 2.62 -15.80 -9.58
C THR A 51 2.01 -15.60 -10.97
N LEU A 52 1.99 -14.37 -11.48
CA LEU A 52 1.47 -14.08 -12.82
C LEU A 52 2.31 -14.72 -13.93
N ILE A 53 3.62 -14.84 -13.73
CA ILE A 53 4.52 -15.43 -14.73
C ILE A 53 4.28 -16.93 -14.87
N ILE A 54 4.07 -17.64 -13.75
CA ILE A 54 3.97 -19.11 -13.75
C ILE A 54 2.55 -19.63 -13.97
N ASN A 55 1.55 -18.77 -13.97
CA ASN A 55 0.17 -19.17 -14.19
C ASN A 55 -0.32 -18.68 -15.55
N PRO A 56 -1.30 -19.39 -16.17
CA PRO A 56 -1.92 -18.87 -17.39
C PRO A 56 -2.56 -17.51 -17.11
N LEU A 57 -2.22 -16.50 -17.94
CA LEU A 57 -2.79 -15.18 -17.79
C LEU A 57 -4.27 -15.18 -18.18
N PRO A 58 -5.11 -14.48 -17.42
CA PRO A 58 -6.52 -14.41 -17.74
C PRO A 58 -6.73 -13.60 -19.04
N LYS A 59 -7.69 -14.04 -19.84
CA LYS A 59 -8.09 -13.28 -21.03
C LYS A 59 -8.87 -12.03 -20.62
N LYS A 60 -9.58 -12.13 -19.52
CA LYS A 60 -10.33 -11.04 -18.87
C LYS A 60 -10.12 -11.15 -17.36
N PRO A 61 -10.01 -10.04 -16.62
CA PRO A 61 -9.96 -8.67 -17.11
C PRO A 61 -8.64 -8.35 -17.81
N LYS A 62 -8.57 -7.19 -18.47
CA LYS A 62 -7.35 -6.72 -19.13
C LYS A 62 -6.31 -6.21 -18.15
N PHE A 63 -6.70 -5.98 -16.91
CA PHE A 63 -5.85 -5.46 -15.85
C PHE A 63 -5.94 -6.36 -14.63
N VAL A 64 -4.84 -6.48 -13.92
CA VAL A 64 -4.80 -7.14 -12.62
C VAL A 64 -4.36 -6.11 -11.59
N ASP A 65 -5.14 -5.97 -10.52
CA ASP A 65 -4.76 -5.14 -9.39
C ASP A 65 -3.74 -5.88 -8.54
N ILE A 66 -2.64 -5.21 -8.21
CA ILE A 66 -1.62 -5.73 -7.32
C ILE A 66 -1.57 -4.84 -6.08
N GLY A 67 -2.09 -5.36 -4.99
CA GLY A 67 -2.18 -4.71 -3.70
C GLY A 67 -2.48 -5.78 -2.67
N THR A 68 -2.79 -5.36 -1.44
CA THR A 68 -3.10 -6.30 -0.35
C THR A 68 -4.59 -6.63 -0.26
N GLY A 69 -5.44 -5.81 -0.83
CA GLY A 69 -6.89 -5.91 -0.66
C GLY A 69 -7.39 -5.34 0.66
N THR A 70 -6.52 -4.68 1.41
CA THR A 70 -6.84 -4.04 2.68
C THR A 70 -6.33 -2.61 2.66
N SER A 71 -7.18 -1.64 2.97
CA SER A 71 -6.80 -0.24 3.09
C SER A 71 -6.61 0.14 4.54
N ASN A 72 -5.67 1.04 4.80
CA ASN A 72 -5.48 1.65 6.11
C ASN A 72 -5.72 3.15 6.00
N ASN A 73 -6.51 3.70 6.91
CA ASN A 73 -6.68 5.14 7.04
C ASN A 73 -5.36 5.76 7.50
N LEU A 74 -4.96 6.88 6.88
CA LEU A 74 -3.64 7.46 7.15
C LEU A 74 -3.50 7.93 8.59
N LEU A 75 -4.56 8.52 9.16
CA LEU A 75 -4.53 8.95 10.56
C LEU A 75 -4.41 7.76 11.50
N ASP A 76 -5.09 6.65 11.21
CA ASP A 76 -5.02 5.43 12.02
C ASP A 76 -3.61 4.84 12.05
N ILE A 77 -2.88 4.91 10.92
CA ILE A 77 -1.49 4.47 10.87
C ILE A 77 -0.64 5.26 11.86
N LEU A 78 -0.78 6.58 11.86
CA LEU A 78 -0.03 7.44 12.78
C LEU A 78 -0.41 7.17 14.23
N SER A 79 -1.71 6.99 14.50
CA SER A 79 -2.19 6.68 15.86
C SER A 79 -1.62 5.37 16.36
N HIS A 80 -1.49 4.38 15.50
CA HIS A 80 -0.93 3.07 15.84
C HIS A 80 0.53 3.15 16.29
N LEU A 81 1.26 4.16 15.79
CA LEU A 81 2.65 4.42 16.16
C LEU A 81 2.78 5.47 17.26
N ASN A 82 1.68 5.95 17.81
CA ASN A 82 1.64 7.07 18.77
C ASN A 82 2.31 8.33 18.23
N MET A 83 2.22 8.53 16.91
CA MET A 83 2.79 9.69 16.24
C MET A 83 1.73 10.77 16.10
N GLU A 84 2.06 11.99 16.46
CA GLU A 84 1.16 13.14 16.30
C GLU A 84 1.65 14.04 15.16
N VAL A 85 0.70 14.45 14.32
CA VAL A 85 0.95 15.44 13.26
C VAL A 85 -0.03 16.57 13.49
N LYS A 86 0.48 17.80 13.62
CA LYS A 86 -0.35 18.96 13.94
C LYS A 86 -1.18 19.41 12.76
N ASP A 87 -0.66 19.32 11.54
CA ASP A 87 -1.34 19.78 10.33
C ASP A 87 -2.18 18.66 9.75
N LYS A 88 -3.44 18.60 10.17
CA LYS A 88 -4.42 17.63 9.67
C LYS A 88 -5.27 18.29 8.61
N ARG A 89 -5.34 17.68 7.45
CA ARG A 89 -6.06 18.22 6.30
C ARG A 89 -7.13 17.26 5.82
N MET A 90 -8.13 17.82 5.13
CA MET A 90 -9.08 17.04 4.35
C MET A 90 -8.61 17.08 2.90
N GLY A 91 -8.68 15.95 2.21
CA GLY A 91 -8.40 15.91 0.78
C GLY A 91 -9.48 16.66 0.00
N THR A 92 -9.16 17.04 -1.23
CA THR A 92 -10.13 17.69 -2.11
C THR A 92 -11.12 16.66 -2.66
N ILE A 93 -12.26 17.15 -3.19
CA ILE A 93 -13.27 16.25 -3.78
C ILE A 93 -12.75 15.55 -5.03
N PHE A 94 -11.67 16.04 -5.64
CA PHE A 94 -11.07 15.46 -6.83
C PHE A 94 -10.00 14.41 -6.51
N GLU A 95 -9.60 14.29 -5.25
CA GLU A 95 -8.61 13.31 -4.83
C GLU A 95 -9.26 11.99 -4.48
N ARG A 96 -8.64 10.90 -4.91
CA ARG A 96 -9.12 9.58 -4.56
C ARG A 96 -8.87 9.29 -3.09
N LYS A 97 -9.95 8.99 -2.34
CA LYS A 97 -9.86 8.77 -0.90
C LYS A 97 -9.37 7.37 -0.52
N ASP A 98 -9.55 6.40 -1.41
CA ASP A 98 -9.18 5.01 -1.16
C ASP A 98 -8.78 4.35 -2.48
N ASN A 99 -7.69 3.59 -2.48
CA ASN A 99 -7.20 2.89 -3.66
C ASN A 99 -7.13 1.37 -3.46
N LYS A 100 -7.96 0.82 -2.56
CA LYS A 100 -7.94 -0.62 -2.24
C LYS A 100 -8.02 -1.48 -3.51
N ALA A 101 -7.12 -2.46 -3.60
CA ALA A 101 -7.07 -3.39 -4.73
C ALA A 101 -8.16 -4.44 -4.63
N ASN A 102 -8.62 -4.89 -5.80
CA ASN A 102 -9.40 -6.12 -5.89
C ASN A 102 -8.41 -7.25 -6.22
N ILE A 103 -8.09 -8.07 -5.23
CA ILE A 103 -7.09 -9.13 -5.38
C ILE A 103 -7.68 -10.48 -5.79
N GLY A 104 -8.93 -10.49 -6.26
CA GLY A 104 -9.61 -11.73 -6.63
C GLY A 104 -8.87 -12.57 -7.67
N THR A 105 -8.27 -11.94 -8.68
CA THR A 105 -7.52 -12.66 -9.71
C THR A 105 -6.30 -13.36 -9.14
N LEU A 106 -5.51 -12.65 -8.33
CA LEU A 106 -4.29 -13.22 -7.73
C LEU A 106 -4.61 -14.27 -6.67
N THR A 107 -5.66 -14.07 -5.87
CA THR A 107 -6.03 -15.07 -4.86
C THR A 107 -6.49 -16.37 -5.49
N LYS A 108 -7.17 -16.30 -6.63
CA LYS A 108 -7.55 -17.50 -7.38
C LYS A 108 -6.33 -18.27 -7.91
N MET A 109 -5.22 -17.58 -8.12
CA MET A 109 -3.94 -18.19 -8.52
C MET A 109 -3.14 -18.69 -7.33
N GLY A 110 -3.64 -18.54 -6.11
CA GLY A 110 -2.97 -19.00 -4.89
C GLY A 110 -2.05 -17.98 -4.24
N TRP A 111 -2.05 -16.72 -4.71
CA TRP A 111 -1.23 -15.66 -4.13
C TRP A 111 -1.95 -14.97 -2.98
N LEU A 112 -1.22 -14.68 -1.91
CA LEU A 112 -1.67 -13.83 -0.81
C LEU A 112 -0.51 -12.92 -0.38
N PRO A 113 -0.82 -11.69 0.06
CA PRO A 113 0.21 -10.83 0.63
C PRO A 113 0.67 -11.40 1.97
N THR A 114 1.95 -11.26 2.29
CA THR A 114 2.54 -11.80 3.51
C THR A 114 3.03 -10.74 4.47
N ILE A 115 3.28 -9.51 4.01
CA ILE A 115 3.85 -8.46 4.83
C ILE A 115 2.75 -7.48 5.24
N ASN A 116 2.58 -7.34 6.56
CA ASN A 116 1.60 -6.43 7.16
C ASN A 116 2.24 -5.06 7.37
N LEU A 117 1.58 -3.99 6.95
CA LEU A 117 2.10 -2.64 7.05
C LEU A 117 2.40 -2.24 8.50
N LEU A 118 1.46 -2.48 9.41
CA LEU A 118 1.62 -2.03 10.79
C LEU A 118 2.77 -2.77 11.49
N ASP A 119 2.91 -4.04 11.22
CA ASP A 119 4.04 -4.83 11.75
C ASP A 119 5.37 -4.31 11.19
N TYR A 120 5.42 -4.04 9.88
CA TYR A 120 6.60 -3.48 9.23
C TYR A 120 7.01 -2.13 9.85
N LEU A 121 6.02 -1.27 10.07
CA LEU A 121 6.28 0.04 10.67
C LEU A 121 6.81 -0.10 12.09
N LYS A 122 6.22 -0.98 12.91
CA LYS A 122 6.71 -1.21 14.27
C LYS A 122 8.13 -1.75 14.32
N GLU A 123 8.48 -2.61 13.38
CA GLU A 123 9.82 -3.19 13.33
C GLU A 123 10.88 -2.19 12.86
N ASN A 124 10.51 -1.21 12.04
CA ASN A 124 11.43 -0.30 11.39
C ASN A 124 11.36 1.14 11.91
N TYR A 125 10.33 1.49 12.66
CA TYR A 125 10.18 2.81 13.27
C TYR A 125 10.90 2.81 14.60
N ASP A 126 11.73 3.55 14.86
CA ASP A 126 12.34 3.65 16.05
C ASP A 126 13.29 3.30 16.55
N ASN A 127 13.42 3.20 16.65
CA ASN A 127 13.66 3.23 17.55
C ASN A 127 14.61 3.59 18.09
#